data_9a905fbbc8094090ca7c2cffd1bdfc79
#
_entry.id   9a905fbbc8094090ca7c2cffd1bdfc79
#
_cell.length_a   1.000
_cell.length_b   1.000
_cell.length_c   1.000
_cell.angle_alpha   90.00
_cell.angle_beta   90.00
_cell.angle_gamma   90.00
#
_symmetry.space_group_name_H-M   'P 1'
#
loop_
_entity.id
_entity.type
_entity.pdbx_description
1 polymer ?
#
loop_
_entity_poly.entity_id
_entity_poly.type
_entity_poly.pdbx_seq_one_letter_code
_entity_poly.pdbx_strand_id
1 'polypeptide(L)'
;MTWGDAADADHPDETVVPVEVGGTLLALARVEGEWHAVEAWCTHAECPLTDGWVEGHALRCPCHGSLFDVRDGAVLEGPAEEPLRTFPTRVVDGRVEVDA
;
A
#
# COMPACT_ATOMS: atom_id res chain seq x y z
N MET A 1 17.35 -0.93 5.70
CA MET A 1 15.94 -0.68 6.01
C MET A 1 15.69 -0.98 7.47
N THR A 2 14.75 -0.32 8.08
CA THR A 2 14.51 -0.39 9.52
C THR A 2 13.01 -0.50 9.77
N TRP A 3 12.61 -1.33 10.72
CA TRP A 3 11.22 -1.42 11.14
C TRP A 3 10.80 -0.14 11.84
N GLY A 4 9.70 0.43 11.40
CA GLY A 4 9.12 1.63 11.98
C GLY A 4 7.63 1.47 12.18
N ASP A 5 7.12 2.13 13.22
CA ASP A 5 5.69 2.17 13.52
C ASP A 5 4.95 2.92 12.41
N ALA A 6 3.85 2.37 11.95
CA ALA A 6 3.09 2.94 10.84
C ALA A 6 1.67 3.32 11.22
N ALA A 7 0.92 2.40 11.83
CA ALA A 7 -0.49 2.63 12.12
C ALA A 7 -1.01 1.68 13.20
N ASP A 8 -2.21 1.98 13.71
CA ASP A 8 -2.98 1.06 14.53
C ASP A 8 -3.42 -0.11 13.64
N ALA A 9 -3.30 -1.34 14.12
CA ALA A 9 -3.68 -2.51 13.37
C ALA A 9 -5.21 -2.74 13.33
N ASP A 10 -5.96 -2.01 14.13
CA ASP A 10 -7.42 -2.18 14.25
C ASP A 10 -8.15 -1.28 13.24
N HIS A 11 -8.08 -1.67 11.98
CA HIS A 11 -8.85 -1.06 10.89
C HIS A 11 -9.64 -2.14 10.16
N PRO A 12 -10.79 -1.81 9.58
CA PRO A 12 -11.55 -2.78 8.78
C PRO A 12 -10.79 -3.17 7.52
N ASP A 13 -11.15 -4.32 6.95
CA ASP A 13 -10.63 -4.72 5.64
C ASP A 13 -10.97 -3.68 4.58
N GLU A 14 -10.14 -3.62 3.55
CA GLU A 14 -10.23 -2.66 2.44
C GLU A 14 -9.90 -1.22 2.86
N THR A 15 -9.31 -1.04 4.05
CA THR A 15 -8.79 0.27 4.47
C THR A 15 -7.47 0.56 3.75
N VAL A 16 -7.31 1.79 3.27
CA VAL A 16 -6.06 2.29 2.72
C VAL A 16 -5.70 3.57 3.46
N VAL A 17 -4.53 3.61 4.08
CA VAL A 17 -4.10 4.80 4.84
C VAL A 17 -2.70 5.25 4.41
N PRO A 18 -2.48 6.57 4.35
CA PRO A 18 -1.13 7.10 4.12
C PRO A 18 -0.30 6.98 5.39
N VAL A 19 0.92 6.51 5.27
CA VAL A 19 1.86 6.44 6.39
C VAL A 19 3.24 6.89 5.93
N GLU A 20 4.07 7.31 6.87
CA GLU A 20 5.45 7.64 6.60
C GLU A 20 6.34 6.83 7.55
N VAL A 21 7.26 6.08 7.00
CA VAL A 21 8.19 5.27 7.78
C VAL A 21 9.61 5.52 7.25
N GLY A 22 10.49 5.94 8.14
CA GLY A 22 11.88 6.21 7.76
C GLY A 22 12.03 7.28 6.69
N GLY A 23 11.12 8.26 6.64
CA GLY A 23 11.12 9.31 5.63
C GLY A 23 10.50 8.91 4.30
N THR A 24 9.95 7.69 4.21
CA THR A 24 9.33 7.18 2.98
C THR A 24 7.81 7.20 3.12
N LEU A 25 7.12 7.82 2.17
CA LEU A 25 5.67 7.81 2.11
C LEU A 25 5.19 6.50 1.51
N LEU A 26 4.24 5.86 2.17
CA LEU A 26 3.70 4.56 1.80
C LEU A 26 2.17 4.58 1.82
N ALA A 27 1.57 3.70 1.02
CA ALA A 27 0.17 3.34 1.13
C ALA A 27 0.09 2.02 1.90
N LEU A 28 -0.60 2.03 3.02
CA LEU A 28 -0.79 0.84 3.85
C LEU A 28 -2.22 0.37 3.66
N ALA A 29 -2.38 -0.85 3.13
CA ALA A 29 -3.68 -1.41 2.81
C ALA A 29 -3.94 -2.69 3.60
N ARG A 30 -5.15 -2.81 4.15
CA ARG A 30 -5.60 -4.03 4.80
C ARG A 30 -6.49 -4.82 3.85
N VAL A 31 -6.07 -6.03 3.52
CA VAL A 31 -6.79 -6.92 2.61
C VAL A 31 -6.91 -8.30 3.26
N GLU A 32 -8.14 -8.77 3.43
CA GLU A 32 -8.42 -10.08 4.03
C GLU A 32 -7.69 -10.30 5.37
N GLY A 33 -7.68 -9.29 6.21
CA GLY A 33 -7.05 -9.34 7.53
C GLY A 33 -5.54 -9.13 7.53
N GLU A 34 -4.91 -9.02 6.37
CA GLU A 34 -3.46 -8.84 6.25
C GLU A 34 -3.11 -7.41 5.81
N TRP A 35 -2.05 -6.88 6.39
CA TRP A 35 -1.54 -5.56 6.02
C TRP A 35 -0.48 -5.67 4.94
N HIS A 36 -0.57 -4.78 3.96
CA HIS A 36 0.39 -4.68 2.85
C HIS A 36 0.84 -3.24 2.72
N ALA A 37 2.13 -3.02 2.57
CA ALA A 37 2.71 -1.70 2.36
C ALA A 37 3.30 -1.60 0.96
N VAL A 38 2.89 -0.58 0.23
CA VAL A 38 3.41 -0.27 -1.10
C VAL A 38 3.80 1.20 -1.17
N GLU A 39 4.59 1.58 -2.18
CA GLU A 39 4.90 2.99 -2.37
C GLU A 39 3.62 3.81 -2.57
N ALA A 40 3.64 5.07 -2.12
CA ALA A 40 2.44 5.91 -2.04
C ALA A 40 1.96 6.41 -3.40
N TRP A 41 2.85 6.46 -4.40
CA TRP A 41 2.58 7.09 -5.68
C TRP A 41 2.43 6.06 -6.79
N CYS A 42 1.42 6.27 -7.64
CA CYS A 42 1.25 5.45 -8.84
C CYS A 42 2.48 5.59 -9.75
N THR A 43 3.00 4.47 -10.26
CA THR A 43 4.18 4.49 -11.12
C THR A 43 3.91 5.13 -12.49
N HIS A 44 2.65 5.23 -12.89
CA HIS A 44 2.25 5.87 -14.15
C HIS A 44 2.25 7.39 -14.05
N ALA A 45 1.82 7.93 -12.90
CA ALA A 45 1.68 9.36 -12.68
C ALA A 45 1.82 9.66 -11.19
N GLU A 46 2.10 10.90 -10.84
CA GLU A 46 2.22 11.31 -9.44
C GLU A 46 0.84 11.43 -8.78
N CYS A 47 0.10 10.33 -8.77
CA CYS A 47 -1.21 10.24 -8.19
C CYS A 47 -1.14 9.44 -6.90
N PRO A 48 -1.66 9.96 -5.77
CA PRO A 48 -1.57 9.24 -4.50
C PRO A 48 -2.49 8.02 -4.51
N LEU A 49 -1.89 6.85 -4.33
CA LEU A 49 -2.62 5.59 -4.24
C LEU A 49 -3.50 5.54 -2.99
N THR A 50 -3.20 6.36 -2.00
CA THR A 50 -4.02 6.47 -0.78
C THR A 50 -5.39 7.08 -1.03
N ASP A 51 -5.59 7.75 -2.17
CA ASP A 51 -6.90 8.25 -2.59
C ASP A 51 -7.65 7.20 -3.43
N GLY A 52 -7.02 6.05 -3.69
CA GLY A 52 -7.64 4.94 -4.40
C GLY A 52 -8.42 4.01 -3.48
N TRP A 53 -8.70 2.81 -3.98
CA TRP A 53 -9.48 1.82 -3.22
C TRP A 53 -9.04 0.41 -3.53
N VAL A 54 -9.40 -0.51 -2.62
CA VAL A 54 -9.05 -1.93 -2.73
C VAL A 54 -10.08 -2.64 -3.61
N GLU A 55 -9.58 -3.48 -4.52
CA GLU A 55 -10.40 -4.41 -5.34
C GLU A 55 -9.74 -5.79 -5.25
N GLY A 56 -10.33 -6.71 -4.50
CA GLY A 56 -9.70 -8.01 -4.24
C GLY A 56 -8.39 -7.85 -3.49
N HIS A 57 -7.29 -8.37 -4.05
CA HIS A 57 -5.94 -8.17 -3.50
C HIS A 57 -5.21 -7.02 -4.20
N ALA A 58 -5.95 -6.12 -4.83
CA ALA A 58 -5.36 -5.06 -5.62
C ALA A 58 -5.78 -3.68 -5.13
N LEU A 59 -5.00 -2.68 -5.50
CA LEU A 59 -5.24 -1.28 -5.21
C LEU A 59 -5.37 -0.53 -6.53
N ARG A 60 -6.49 0.16 -6.68
CA ARG A 60 -6.76 0.92 -7.91
C ARG A 60 -6.36 2.36 -7.74
N CYS A 61 -5.56 2.85 -8.69
CA CYS A 61 -5.19 4.26 -8.78
C CYS A 61 -6.40 5.09 -9.21
N PRO A 62 -6.75 6.17 -8.49
CA PRO A 62 -7.95 6.94 -8.80
C PRO A 62 -7.82 7.82 -10.04
N CYS A 63 -6.61 8.08 -10.52
CA CYS A 63 -6.39 9.03 -11.62
C CYS A 63 -6.68 8.44 -12.99
N HIS A 64 -6.08 7.31 -13.33
CA HIS A 64 -6.22 6.69 -14.65
C HIS A 64 -6.61 5.22 -14.58
N GLY A 65 -6.91 4.71 -13.39
CA GLY A 65 -7.46 3.37 -13.20
C GLY A 65 -6.44 2.24 -13.21
N SER A 66 -5.14 2.52 -13.10
CA SER A 66 -4.15 1.46 -12.98
C SER A 66 -4.43 0.58 -11.77
N LEU A 67 -4.26 -0.72 -11.91
CA LEU A 67 -4.53 -1.69 -10.86
C LEU A 67 -3.25 -2.45 -10.53
N PHE A 68 -2.91 -2.49 -9.25
CA PHE A 68 -1.69 -3.12 -8.76
C PHE A 68 -2.02 -4.15 -7.69
N ASP A 69 -1.40 -5.33 -7.77
CA ASP A 69 -1.49 -6.32 -6.70
C ASP A 69 -0.68 -5.83 -5.49
N VAL A 70 -1.31 -5.75 -4.33
CA VAL A 70 -0.63 -5.24 -3.12
C VAL A 70 0.36 -6.23 -2.53
N ARG A 71 0.28 -7.51 -2.91
CA ARG A 71 1.15 -8.57 -2.38
C ARG A 71 2.55 -8.50 -2.95
N ASP A 72 2.68 -8.17 -4.23
CA ASP A 72 3.98 -8.14 -4.93
C ASP A 72 4.19 -6.86 -5.74
N GLY A 73 3.20 -5.98 -5.82
CA GLY A 73 3.28 -4.73 -6.56
C GLY A 73 3.03 -4.87 -8.06
N ALA A 74 2.72 -6.05 -8.54
CA ALA A 74 2.57 -6.30 -9.98
C ALA A 74 1.45 -5.45 -10.60
N VAL A 75 1.69 -4.96 -11.81
CA VAL A 75 0.65 -4.27 -12.60
C VAL A 75 -0.33 -5.31 -13.12
N LEU A 76 -1.60 -5.17 -12.75
CA LEU A 76 -2.68 -6.03 -13.23
C LEU A 76 -3.43 -5.38 -14.38
N GLU A 77 -3.58 -4.06 -14.36
CA GLU A 77 -4.21 -3.28 -15.43
C GLU A 77 -3.47 -1.96 -15.58
N GLY A 78 -3.19 -1.58 -16.85
CA GLY A 78 -2.59 -0.31 -17.16
C GLY A 78 -3.52 0.88 -16.93
N PRO A 79 -3.03 2.09 -17.21
CA PRO A 79 -1.88 2.42 -18.07
C PRO A 79 -0.49 2.30 -17.42
N ALA A 80 -0.37 2.04 -16.13
CA ALA A 80 0.95 1.84 -15.51
C ALA A 80 1.67 0.64 -16.15
N GLU A 81 2.99 0.75 -16.31
CA GLU A 81 3.82 -0.30 -16.88
C GLU A 81 4.82 -0.85 -15.86
N GLU A 82 5.11 -0.10 -14.82
CA GLU A 82 6.07 -0.48 -13.79
C GLU A 82 5.36 -0.92 -12.50
N PRO A 83 5.86 -1.99 -11.85
CA PRO A 83 5.27 -2.45 -10.58
C PRO A 83 5.54 -1.44 -9.46
N LEU A 84 4.73 -1.51 -8.42
CA LEU A 84 4.95 -0.78 -7.19
C LEU A 84 6.05 -1.46 -6.37
N ARG A 85 6.83 -0.68 -5.66
CA ARG A 85 7.71 -1.22 -4.62
C ARG A 85 6.84 -1.65 -3.45
N THR A 86 7.17 -2.80 -2.87
CA THR A 86 6.49 -3.32 -1.68
C THR A 86 7.47 -3.37 -0.51
N PHE A 87 6.91 -3.33 0.71
CA PHE A 87 7.69 -3.29 1.94
C PHE A 87 7.13 -4.32 2.92
N PRO A 88 7.98 -5.08 3.62
CA PRO A 88 7.50 -6.04 4.62
C PRO A 88 6.71 -5.37 5.73
N THR A 89 5.68 -6.04 6.20
CA THR A 89 4.85 -5.59 7.30
C THR A 89 4.79 -6.63 8.40
N ARG A 90 4.55 -6.20 9.62
CA ARG A 90 4.23 -7.09 10.75
C ARG A 90 3.34 -6.36 11.73
N VAL A 91 2.61 -7.11 12.55
CA VAL A 91 1.78 -6.55 13.61
C VAL A 91 2.40 -6.92 14.94
N VAL A 92 2.67 -5.91 15.78
CA VAL A 92 3.27 -6.08 17.10
C VAL A 92 2.45 -5.24 18.09
N ASP A 93 1.90 -5.90 19.10
CA ASP A 93 1.13 -5.23 20.17
C ASP A 93 0.03 -4.30 19.64
N GLY A 94 -0.70 -4.75 18.62
CA GLY A 94 -1.80 -3.99 18.01
C GLY A 94 -1.36 -2.84 17.11
N ARG A 95 -0.07 -2.77 16.76
CA ARG A 95 0.48 -1.77 15.85
C ARG A 95 1.05 -2.44 14.61
N VAL A 96 0.84 -1.79 13.46
CA VAL A 96 1.48 -2.21 12.20
C VAL A 96 2.85 -1.56 12.12
N GLU A 97 3.87 -2.38 11.89
CA GLU A 97 5.22 -1.93 11.61
C GLU A 97 5.60 -2.26 10.17
N VAL A 98 6.36 -1.40 9.55
CA VAL A 98 6.83 -1.57 8.17
C VAL A 98 8.35 -1.43 8.14
N ASP A 99 8.99 -2.31 7.37
CA ASP A 99 10.43 -2.27 7.12
C ASP A 99 10.69 -1.41 5.88
N ALA A 100 11.04 -0.15 6.13
CA ALA A 100 11.24 0.81 5.05
C ALA A 100 12.50 1.66 5.25
#